data_2d25e9a7e9afad0dbe68997028166613
#
_entry.id   2d25e9a7e9afad0dbe68997028166613
#
_cell.length_a   1.000
_cell.length_b   1.000
_cell.length_c   1.000
_cell.angle_alpha   90.00
_cell.angle_beta   90.00
_cell.angle_gamma   90.00
#
_symmetry.space_group_name_H-M   'P 1'
#
loop_
_entity.id
_entity.type
_entity.pdbx_description
1 polymer ?
#
loop_
_entity_poly.entity_id
_entity_poly.type
_entity_poly.pdbx_seq_one_letter_code
_entity_poly.pdbx_strand_id
1 'polypeptide(L)'
;MTREEYPDHYVFDYTISLQREKYLTNQLIAFNQTHSTALPIEQIEPLPLQITILDSAGKVAGGLVGRTHSIPGWFEISIIWIDDSLRQHGLGRRLMMEAERAARQRGCDYVRVATSDFQAPGFYQRLGYTLYGTLENCPPGETVFYLWKKLE
;
A
#
# COMPACT_ATOMS: atom_id res chain seq x y z
N MET A 1 -25.52 -30.41 5.86
CA MET A 1 -24.47 -29.57 6.47
C MET A 1 -24.03 -30.25 7.74
N THR A 2 -22.89 -30.94 7.70
CA THR A 2 -22.27 -31.54 8.88
C THR A 2 -21.74 -30.38 9.74
N ARG A 3 -22.23 -30.28 10.99
CA ARG A 3 -21.60 -29.48 12.02
C ARG A 3 -20.16 -29.97 12.16
N GLU A 4 -19.15 -29.16 11.80
CA GLU A 4 -17.81 -29.40 12.25
C GLU A 4 -17.82 -29.25 13.77
N GLU A 5 -17.68 -30.38 14.47
CA GLU A 5 -17.53 -30.42 15.93
C GLU A 5 -16.15 -29.82 16.24
N TYR A 6 -16.12 -28.55 16.61
CA TYR A 6 -14.93 -27.99 17.26
C TYR A 6 -14.76 -28.72 18.61
N PRO A 7 -13.55 -29.09 18.98
CA PRO A 7 -13.32 -29.71 20.28
C PRO A 7 -13.87 -28.83 21.41
N ASP A 8 -14.73 -29.37 22.26
CA ASP A 8 -15.50 -28.66 23.31
C ASP A 8 -14.67 -27.94 24.39
N HIS A 9 -13.34 -28.02 24.32
CA HIS A 9 -12.42 -27.44 25.30
C HIS A 9 -11.73 -26.14 24.87
N TYR A 10 -12.08 -25.56 23.69
CA TYR A 10 -11.55 -24.26 23.27
C TYR A 10 -12.49 -23.14 23.68
N VAL A 11 -11.89 -22.02 24.16
CA VAL A 11 -12.59 -20.82 24.58
C VAL A 11 -12.17 -19.67 23.67
N PHE A 12 -13.15 -18.91 23.17
CA PHE A 12 -12.89 -17.67 22.43
C PHE A 12 -12.75 -16.52 23.42
N ASP A 13 -11.52 -15.99 23.54
CA ASP A 13 -11.20 -14.86 24.40
C ASP A 13 -11.02 -13.59 23.57
N TYR A 14 -11.81 -12.56 23.85
CA TYR A 14 -11.85 -11.29 23.14
C TYR A 14 -10.93 -10.23 23.75
N THR A 15 -10.09 -10.60 24.71
CA THR A 15 -9.17 -9.67 25.36
C THR A 15 -8.06 -9.23 24.40
N ILE A 16 -7.92 -7.90 24.20
CA ILE A 16 -6.85 -7.31 23.40
C ILE A 16 -5.53 -7.44 24.18
N SER A 17 -4.51 -8.05 23.55
CA SER A 17 -3.20 -8.26 24.15
C SER A 17 -2.10 -8.20 23.09
N LEU A 18 -1.21 -7.20 23.20
CA LEU A 18 -0.03 -7.07 22.34
C LEU A 18 0.88 -8.30 22.39
N GLN A 19 0.98 -8.94 23.55
CA GLN A 19 1.78 -10.17 23.68
C GLN A 19 1.19 -11.32 22.87
N ARG A 20 -0.15 -11.47 22.90
CA ARG A 20 -0.85 -12.50 22.10
C ARG A 20 -0.80 -12.20 20.60
N GLU A 21 -0.95 -10.94 20.23
CA GLU A 21 -0.79 -10.51 18.83
C GLU A 21 0.60 -10.86 18.30
N LYS A 22 1.64 -10.55 19.06
CA LYS A 22 3.03 -10.90 18.70
C LYS A 22 3.23 -12.42 18.61
N TYR A 23 2.63 -13.16 19.53
CA TYR A 23 2.68 -14.63 19.48
C TYR A 23 2.02 -15.18 18.22
N LEU A 24 0.81 -14.71 17.87
CA LEU A 24 0.10 -15.12 16.66
C LEU A 24 0.89 -14.79 15.39
N THR A 25 1.46 -13.59 15.33
CA THR A 25 2.32 -13.16 14.23
C THR A 25 3.52 -14.09 14.05
N ASN A 26 4.22 -14.42 15.14
CA ASN A 26 5.37 -15.31 15.10
C ASN A 26 4.99 -16.74 14.68
N GLN A 27 3.83 -17.25 15.12
CA GLN A 27 3.35 -18.57 14.70
C GLN A 27 3.03 -18.60 13.21
N LEU A 28 2.40 -17.54 12.68
CA LEU A 28 2.10 -17.42 11.25
C LEU A 28 3.38 -17.34 10.42
N ILE A 29 4.37 -16.56 10.86
CA ILE A 29 5.67 -16.47 10.17
C ILE A 29 6.35 -17.85 10.14
N ALA A 30 6.42 -18.56 11.27
CA ALA A 30 7.02 -19.87 11.35
C ALA A 30 6.28 -20.89 10.45
N PHE A 31 4.96 -20.88 10.46
CA PHE A 31 4.14 -21.71 9.57
C PHE A 31 4.45 -21.43 8.10
N ASN A 32 4.48 -20.16 7.69
CA ASN A 32 4.77 -19.76 6.31
C ASN A 32 6.19 -20.18 5.90
N GLN A 33 7.18 -20.04 6.76
CA GLN A 33 8.55 -20.47 6.48
C GLN A 33 8.67 -21.98 6.21
N THR A 34 7.88 -22.80 6.88
CA THR A 34 7.90 -24.26 6.72
C THR A 34 7.05 -24.76 5.55
N HIS A 35 6.05 -24.00 5.10
CA HIS A 35 5.09 -24.41 4.07
C HIS A 35 5.21 -23.62 2.77
N SER A 36 5.93 -22.50 2.75
CA SER A 36 6.13 -21.70 1.54
C SER A 36 7.25 -22.30 0.68
N THR A 37 7.01 -22.39 -0.61
CA THR A 37 8.04 -22.67 -1.62
C THR A 37 8.76 -21.40 -2.08
N ALA A 38 8.36 -20.23 -1.58
CA ALA A 38 9.02 -18.97 -1.86
C ALA A 38 10.43 -18.94 -1.27
N LEU A 39 11.36 -18.36 -2.01
CA LEU A 39 12.71 -18.11 -1.49
C LEU A 39 12.63 -17.24 -0.24
N PRO A 40 13.53 -17.44 0.75
CA PRO A 40 13.62 -16.56 1.90
C PRO A 40 13.77 -15.11 1.43
N ILE A 41 12.79 -14.29 1.76
CA ILE A 41 12.87 -12.86 1.45
C ILE A 41 13.61 -12.20 2.62
N GLU A 42 14.67 -11.48 2.28
CA GLU A 42 15.36 -10.65 3.26
C GLU A 42 14.35 -9.68 3.89
N GLN A 43 14.22 -9.70 5.21
CA GLN A 43 13.32 -8.81 5.93
C GLN A 43 13.92 -7.40 5.89
N ILE A 44 13.47 -6.61 4.92
CA ILE A 44 13.82 -5.19 4.84
C ILE A 44 12.79 -4.42 5.67
N GLU A 45 13.28 -3.59 6.59
CA GLU A 45 12.39 -2.79 7.43
C GLU A 45 11.64 -1.75 6.59
N PRO A 46 10.31 -1.59 6.78
CA PRO A 46 9.53 -0.59 6.06
C PRO A 46 10.01 0.83 6.39
N LEU A 47 10.36 1.61 5.37
CA LEU A 47 10.81 3.00 5.53
C LEU A 47 9.78 3.99 4.95
N PRO A 48 9.48 5.08 5.65
CA PRO A 48 8.62 6.12 5.11
C PRO A 48 9.27 6.81 3.91
N LEU A 49 8.44 7.13 2.91
CA LEU A 49 8.81 7.96 1.76
C LEU A 49 7.80 9.09 1.67
N GLN A 50 8.29 10.32 1.74
CA GLN A 50 7.48 11.52 1.61
C GLN A 50 8.14 12.48 0.64
N ILE A 51 7.33 13.03 -0.28
CA ILE A 51 7.73 14.09 -1.19
C ILE A 51 6.71 15.20 -1.07
N THR A 52 7.17 16.42 -0.81
CA THR A 52 6.31 17.59 -0.67
C THR A 52 6.64 18.59 -1.76
N ILE A 53 5.61 19.12 -2.40
CA ILE A 53 5.72 20.24 -3.36
C ILE A 53 5.47 21.52 -2.58
N LEU A 54 6.44 22.42 -2.63
CA LEU A 54 6.34 23.73 -2.00
C LEU A 54 6.21 24.82 -3.05
N ASP A 55 5.42 25.85 -2.77
CA ASP A 55 5.37 27.07 -3.58
C ASP A 55 6.57 27.99 -3.28
N SER A 56 6.65 29.12 -3.95
CA SER A 56 7.74 30.10 -3.76
C SER A 56 7.79 30.74 -2.36
N ALA A 57 6.70 30.67 -1.59
CA ALA A 57 6.61 31.13 -0.22
C ALA A 57 6.89 30.02 0.80
N GLY A 58 7.20 28.79 0.33
CA GLY A 58 7.45 27.62 1.18
C GLY A 58 6.17 26.96 1.72
N LYS A 59 4.98 27.32 1.21
CA LYS A 59 3.72 26.71 1.57
C LYS A 59 3.54 25.39 0.81
N VAL A 60 2.97 24.39 1.47
CA VAL A 60 2.66 23.09 0.85
C VAL A 60 1.59 23.27 -0.23
N ALA A 61 1.93 22.89 -1.44
CA ALA A 61 1.09 22.95 -2.63
C ALA A 61 0.69 21.56 -3.16
N GLY A 62 1.28 20.51 -2.58
CA GLY A 62 0.98 19.12 -2.91
C GLY A 62 2.00 18.17 -2.31
N GLY A 63 1.83 16.88 -2.56
CA GLY A 63 2.78 15.88 -2.12
C GLY A 63 2.26 14.46 -2.15
N LEU A 64 3.13 13.56 -1.74
CA LEU A 64 2.90 12.14 -1.67
C LEU A 64 3.49 11.59 -0.39
N VAL A 65 2.79 10.66 0.24
CA VAL A 65 3.26 9.89 1.39
C VAL A 65 3.07 8.40 1.10
N GLY A 66 4.07 7.62 1.44
CA GLY A 66 4.01 6.17 1.31
C GLY A 66 5.09 5.48 2.14
N ARG A 67 5.25 4.18 1.94
CA ARG A 67 6.27 3.35 2.59
C ARG A 67 6.90 2.41 1.58
N THR A 68 8.22 2.38 1.56
CA THR A 68 8.97 1.34 0.85
C THR A 68 9.06 0.09 1.72
N HIS A 69 9.00 -1.09 1.09
CA HIS A 69 9.10 -2.39 1.77
C HIS A 69 8.01 -2.68 2.81
N SER A 70 6.81 -2.05 2.70
CA SER A 70 5.63 -2.49 3.47
C SER A 70 5.29 -3.97 3.20
N ILE A 71 5.55 -4.41 1.99
CA ILE A 71 5.81 -5.78 1.58
C ILE A 71 7.20 -5.74 0.94
N PRO A 72 8.12 -6.68 1.21
CA PRO A 72 9.45 -6.66 0.62
C PRO A 72 9.43 -6.46 -0.90
N GLY A 73 10.19 -5.49 -1.39
CA GLY A 73 10.24 -5.12 -2.81
C GLY A 73 9.09 -4.24 -3.30
N TRP A 74 8.14 -3.86 -2.45
CA TRP A 74 6.99 -3.04 -2.81
C TRP A 74 7.04 -1.65 -2.17
N PHE A 75 6.71 -0.65 -2.98
CA PHE A 75 6.37 0.68 -2.52
C PHE A 75 4.85 0.82 -2.46
N GLU A 76 4.33 1.23 -1.32
CA GLU A 76 2.91 1.50 -1.12
C GLU A 76 2.67 2.99 -0.95
N ILE A 77 1.85 3.56 -1.84
CA ILE A 77 1.42 4.96 -1.76
C ILE A 77 0.16 5.02 -0.91
N SER A 78 0.21 5.80 0.18
CA SER A 78 -0.91 5.99 1.10
C SER A 78 -1.70 7.27 0.81
N ILE A 79 -1.00 8.33 0.42
CA ILE A 79 -1.59 9.65 0.17
C ILE A 79 -0.91 10.26 -1.06
N ILE A 80 -1.72 10.84 -1.93
CA ILE A 80 -1.28 11.77 -2.96
C ILE A 80 -2.30 12.90 -3.06
N TRP A 81 -1.82 14.13 -3.03
CA TRP A 81 -2.67 15.31 -3.15
C TRP A 81 -1.91 16.44 -3.84
N ILE A 82 -2.61 17.18 -4.69
CA ILE A 82 -2.12 18.40 -5.34
C ILE A 82 -3.24 19.43 -5.28
N ASP A 83 -2.88 20.66 -4.90
CA ASP A 83 -3.79 21.79 -4.86
C ASP A 83 -4.52 21.94 -6.20
N ASP A 84 -5.83 22.22 -6.15
CA ASP A 84 -6.68 22.31 -7.34
C ASP A 84 -6.16 23.35 -8.34
N SER A 85 -5.61 24.47 -7.85
CA SER A 85 -5.04 25.54 -8.69
C SER A 85 -3.83 25.08 -9.51
N LEU A 86 -3.19 23.97 -9.10
CA LEU A 86 -1.98 23.42 -9.73
C LEU A 86 -2.24 22.14 -10.52
N ARG A 87 -3.49 21.68 -10.55
CA ARG A 87 -3.89 20.52 -11.36
C ARG A 87 -3.76 20.83 -12.85
N GLN A 88 -3.61 19.79 -13.67
CA GLN A 88 -3.46 19.87 -15.13
C GLN A 88 -2.15 20.51 -15.64
N HIS A 89 -1.20 20.84 -14.75
CA HIS A 89 0.13 21.35 -15.12
C HIS A 89 1.22 20.26 -15.13
N GLY A 90 0.85 18.99 -15.11
CA GLY A 90 1.79 17.86 -15.12
C GLY A 90 2.49 17.57 -13.79
N LEU A 91 2.18 18.31 -12.70
CA LEU A 91 2.83 18.12 -11.39
C LEU A 91 2.55 16.76 -10.79
N GLY A 92 1.33 16.21 -10.94
CA GLY A 92 1.00 14.87 -10.47
C GLY A 92 1.84 13.80 -11.14
N ARG A 93 2.00 13.89 -12.46
CA ARG A 93 2.89 12.98 -13.21
C ARG A 93 4.33 13.07 -12.72
N ARG A 94 4.85 14.29 -12.57
CA ARG A 94 6.22 14.51 -12.10
C ARG A 94 6.41 13.98 -10.67
N LEU A 95 5.46 14.22 -9.78
CA LEU A 95 5.48 13.71 -8.41
C LEU A 95 5.55 12.18 -8.37
N MET A 96 4.74 11.51 -9.20
CA MET A 96 4.75 10.06 -9.32
C MET A 96 6.09 9.54 -9.84
N MET A 97 6.65 10.15 -10.87
CA MET A 97 7.96 9.79 -11.42
C MET A 97 9.08 9.92 -10.37
N GLU A 98 9.07 10.99 -9.59
CA GLU A 98 10.06 11.19 -8.51
C GLU A 98 9.89 10.15 -7.39
N ALA A 99 8.65 9.80 -7.03
CA ALA A 99 8.36 8.79 -6.03
C ALA A 99 8.78 7.38 -6.50
N GLU A 100 8.48 7.02 -7.74
CA GLU A 100 8.90 5.76 -8.35
C GLU A 100 10.42 5.65 -8.40
N ARG A 101 11.11 6.71 -8.82
CA ARG A 101 12.58 6.78 -8.83
C ARG A 101 13.17 6.59 -7.44
N ALA A 102 12.62 7.28 -6.44
CA ALA A 102 13.07 7.16 -5.05
C ALA A 102 12.82 5.76 -4.47
N ALA A 103 11.67 5.16 -4.77
CA ALA A 103 11.36 3.78 -4.38
C ALA A 103 12.32 2.77 -5.05
N ARG A 104 12.61 2.97 -6.34
CA ARG A 104 13.56 2.13 -7.07
C ARG A 104 14.97 2.19 -6.49
N GLN A 105 15.44 3.40 -6.12
CA GLN A 105 16.73 3.61 -5.46
C GLN A 105 16.81 2.91 -4.09
N ARG A 106 15.67 2.68 -3.44
CA ARG A 106 15.56 1.93 -2.18
C ARG A 106 15.38 0.42 -2.38
N GLY A 107 15.44 -0.07 -3.63
CA GLY A 107 15.33 -1.49 -3.95
C GLY A 107 13.90 -2.02 -4.11
N CYS A 108 12.90 -1.15 -4.30
CA CYS A 108 11.58 -1.59 -4.67
C CYS A 108 11.49 -1.89 -6.17
N ASP A 109 10.87 -3.01 -6.52
CA ASP A 109 10.61 -3.42 -7.90
C ASP A 109 9.17 -3.14 -8.32
N TYR A 110 8.30 -2.88 -7.36
CA TYR A 110 6.87 -2.70 -7.59
C TYR A 110 6.32 -1.54 -6.77
N VAL A 111 5.22 -0.97 -7.26
CA VAL A 111 4.44 0.05 -6.56
C VAL A 111 2.96 -0.31 -6.60
N ARG A 112 2.24 -0.01 -5.53
CA ARG A 112 0.79 -0.12 -5.47
C ARG A 112 0.18 1.13 -4.85
N VAL A 113 -1.07 1.41 -5.25
CA VAL A 113 -1.88 2.50 -4.73
C VAL A 113 -3.34 2.07 -4.66
N ALA A 114 -4.05 2.56 -3.66
CA ALA A 114 -5.50 2.49 -3.58
C ALA A 114 -6.07 3.91 -3.59
N THR A 115 -7.16 4.13 -4.32
CA THR A 115 -7.82 5.42 -4.42
C THR A 115 -9.33 5.28 -4.54
N SER A 116 -10.07 6.18 -3.88
CA SER A 116 -11.53 6.29 -4.00
C SER A 116 -11.97 7.35 -5.03
N ASP A 117 -11.05 8.14 -5.57
CA ASP A 117 -11.38 9.09 -6.63
C ASP A 117 -11.69 8.34 -7.94
N PHE A 118 -12.91 8.49 -8.44
CA PHE A 118 -13.37 7.84 -9.68
C PHE A 118 -12.59 8.28 -10.93
N GLN A 119 -11.92 9.43 -10.90
CA GLN A 119 -11.07 9.92 -12.00
C GLN A 119 -9.64 9.37 -11.93
N ALA A 120 -9.21 8.97 -10.75
CA ALA A 120 -7.83 8.56 -10.49
C ALA A 120 -7.39 7.31 -11.27
N PRO A 121 -8.22 6.26 -11.51
CA PRO A 121 -7.79 5.12 -12.30
C PRO A 121 -7.23 5.51 -13.67
N GLY A 122 -7.87 6.44 -14.39
CA GLY A 122 -7.39 6.93 -15.67
C GLY A 122 -6.03 7.65 -15.58
N PHE A 123 -5.82 8.43 -14.53
CA PHE A 123 -4.53 9.07 -14.27
C PHE A 123 -3.42 8.05 -14.08
N TYR A 124 -3.61 7.06 -13.21
CA TYR A 124 -2.62 6.02 -12.96
C TYR A 124 -2.39 5.12 -14.17
N GLN A 125 -3.45 4.75 -14.89
CA GLN A 125 -3.33 3.94 -16.11
C GLN A 125 -2.49 4.64 -17.19
N ARG A 126 -2.60 5.96 -17.36
CA ARG A 126 -1.71 6.74 -18.24
C ARG A 126 -0.25 6.74 -17.78
N LEU A 127 0.02 6.46 -16.53
CA LEU A 127 1.37 6.31 -15.97
C LEU A 127 1.87 4.86 -16.02
N GLY A 128 1.12 3.95 -16.64
CA GLY A 128 1.49 2.54 -16.81
C GLY A 128 1.05 1.62 -15.67
N TYR A 129 0.14 2.10 -14.79
CA TYR A 129 -0.45 1.27 -13.73
C TYR A 129 -1.55 0.38 -14.29
N THR A 130 -1.65 -0.81 -13.73
CA THR A 130 -2.70 -1.79 -14.02
C THR A 130 -3.72 -1.79 -12.89
N LEU A 131 -5.00 -1.63 -13.22
CA LEU A 131 -6.10 -1.85 -12.30
C LEU A 131 -6.26 -3.36 -12.06
N TYR A 132 -6.18 -3.80 -10.81
CA TYR A 132 -6.29 -5.22 -10.47
C TYR A 132 -7.48 -5.56 -9.57
N GLY A 133 -8.19 -4.56 -9.07
CA GLY A 133 -9.39 -4.78 -8.27
C GLY A 133 -10.14 -3.51 -7.97
N THR A 134 -11.42 -3.68 -7.67
CA THR A 134 -12.30 -2.64 -7.17
C THR A 134 -13.06 -3.17 -5.97
N LEU A 135 -13.37 -2.30 -5.02
CA LEU A 135 -14.19 -2.61 -3.87
C LEU A 135 -15.29 -1.55 -3.75
N GLU A 136 -16.51 -1.97 -4.05
CA GLU A 136 -17.69 -1.11 -3.95
C GLU A 136 -18.13 -0.93 -2.49
N ASN A 137 -18.79 0.20 -2.21
CA ASN A 137 -19.25 0.56 -0.86
C ASN A 137 -18.15 0.58 0.22
N CYS A 138 -16.98 1.08 -0.13
CA CYS A 138 -15.83 1.19 0.75
C CYS A 138 -15.22 2.61 0.74
N PRO A 139 -15.68 3.54 1.62
CA PRO A 139 -16.84 3.46 2.52
C PRO A 139 -18.18 3.40 1.78
N PRO A 140 -19.33 3.26 2.47
CA PRO A 140 -20.63 3.21 1.83
C PRO A 140 -20.87 4.38 0.85
N GLY A 141 -21.23 4.05 -0.40
CA GLY A 141 -21.42 5.03 -1.48
C GLY A 141 -20.17 5.33 -2.30
N GLU A 142 -18.99 4.87 -1.88
CA GLU A 142 -17.72 5.06 -2.56
C GLU A 142 -17.19 3.75 -3.15
N THR A 143 -16.32 3.83 -4.13
CA THR A 143 -15.61 2.68 -4.71
C THR A 143 -14.11 2.90 -4.58
N VAL A 144 -13.40 1.93 -4.02
CA VAL A 144 -11.95 1.93 -3.99
C VAL A 144 -11.41 1.17 -5.19
N PHE A 145 -10.44 1.76 -5.87
CA PHE A 145 -9.72 1.20 -7.00
C PHE A 145 -8.30 0.83 -6.56
N TYR A 146 -7.85 -0.36 -6.90
CA TYR A 146 -6.52 -0.89 -6.56
C TYR A 146 -5.68 -1.02 -7.82
N LEU A 147 -4.54 -0.34 -7.85
CA LEU A 147 -3.66 -0.31 -9.01
C LEU A 147 -2.22 -0.63 -8.60
N TRP A 148 -1.47 -1.22 -9.52
CA TRP A 148 -0.06 -1.54 -9.34
C TRP A 148 0.75 -1.32 -10.61
N LYS A 149 2.07 -1.23 -10.46
CA LYS A 149 3.01 -1.11 -11.57
C LYS A 149 4.33 -1.77 -11.19
N LYS A 150 4.98 -2.42 -12.15
CA LYS A 150 6.39 -2.81 -12.06
C LYS A 150 7.25 -1.59 -12.35
N LEU A 151 8.22 -1.32 -11.49
CA LEU A 151 9.18 -0.23 -11.67
C LEU A 151 10.31 -0.67 -12.60
N GLU A 152 10.66 0.17 -13.57
CA GLU A 152 11.77 -0.06 -14.51
C GLU A 152 13.08 0.55 -14.00
#